data_f3af8de6245cbf2bb475f615f582f866
#
_entry.id   f3af8de6245cbf2bb475f615f582f866
#
_cell.length_a   1.000
_cell.length_b   1.000
_cell.length_c   1.000
_cell.angle_alpha   90.00
_cell.angle_beta   90.00
_cell.angle_gamma   90.00
#
_symmetry.space_group_name_H-M   'P 1'
#
loop_
_entity.id
_entity.type
_entity.pdbx_description
1 polymer ?
#
loop_
_entity_poly.entity_id
_entity_poly.type
_entity_poly.pdbx_seq_one_letter_code
_entity_poly.pdbx_strand_id
1 'polypeptide(L)'
;VWRRSDLVAVLLVSCLLWVPAPATAFGTIEGGGQHREHERITRAALACHASAASSGDCFEPKSADQLAGHRKSFGAVGAPDLTEVSDPSAHCDDADYLDGGYPRTRAQATRGLLACVDHLRGRFREAVERAAGLLDDGDALVGAEVDLGIDCVLDAGSEQRAKCRTVEAFGRALHGAQDFYSHSNWADVTDLSRPLGADNPPGLGLPAPSPVLDLRGTGTPAVPAALSTGCFVLRDRVPGVEACTGRVTHAGLNKDNGTVDPSTGGVTAPTTPRGSVADNFARAVTGAIVETRHQWQEFRAALQAAYGRTRASLMICALTHDDPLNDCRRHSTVTVVLVISAGLIGLAGAGLLVFRIRRRRGWLMRRG
;
A
#
# COMPACT_ATOMS: atom_id res chain seq x y z
N VAL A 1 -44.95 -29.24 26.08
CA VAL A 1 -45.71 -28.95 24.85
C VAL A 1 -45.31 -27.57 24.37
N TRP A 2 -44.37 -27.48 23.43
CA TRP A 2 -43.90 -26.24 22.83
C TRP A 2 -44.99 -25.71 21.89
N ARG A 3 -45.30 -24.41 21.98
CA ARG A 3 -46.30 -23.82 21.08
C ARG A 3 -45.67 -23.68 19.67
N ARG A 4 -46.50 -23.87 18.63
CA ARG A 4 -46.11 -23.78 17.21
C ARG A 4 -45.42 -22.42 16.89
N SER A 5 -45.75 -21.37 17.62
CA SER A 5 -45.15 -20.03 17.53
C SER A 5 -43.68 -20.01 17.95
N ASP A 6 -43.25 -20.84 18.89
CA ASP A 6 -41.86 -20.85 19.39
C ASP A 6 -40.93 -21.56 18.40
N LEU A 7 -41.42 -22.56 17.66
CA LEU A 7 -40.69 -23.23 16.59
C LEU A 7 -40.45 -22.33 15.37
N VAL A 8 -41.42 -21.49 15.02
CA VAL A 8 -41.28 -20.50 13.91
C VAL A 8 -40.28 -19.43 14.27
N ALA A 9 -40.28 -18.93 15.51
CA ALA A 9 -39.33 -17.95 15.98
C ALA A 9 -37.89 -18.49 16.02
N VAL A 10 -37.67 -19.73 16.45
CA VAL A 10 -36.37 -20.40 16.45
C VAL A 10 -35.86 -20.64 15.02
N LEU A 11 -36.73 -21.03 14.08
CA LEU A 11 -36.38 -21.21 12.68
C LEU A 11 -36.03 -19.87 11.99
N LEU A 12 -36.75 -18.80 12.29
CA LEU A 12 -36.44 -17.47 11.74
C LEU A 12 -35.13 -16.91 12.29
N VAL A 13 -34.84 -17.11 13.58
CA VAL A 13 -33.56 -16.69 14.17
C VAL A 13 -32.40 -17.55 13.62
N SER A 14 -32.62 -18.85 13.39
CA SER A 14 -31.59 -19.72 12.80
C SER A 14 -31.30 -19.38 11.32
N CYS A 15 -32.30 -18.93 10.55
CA CYS A 15 -32.09 -18.49 9.18
C CYS A 15 -31.36 -17.13 9.09
N LEU A 16 -31.49 -16.25 10.10
CA LEU A 16 -30.77 -14.96 10.16
C LEU A 16 -29.30 -15.13 10.51
N LEU A 17 -28.86 -16.27 11.07
CA LEU A 17 -27.49 -16.56 11.43
C LEU A 17 -26.66 -17.16 10.27
N TRP A 18 -27.28 -17.43 9.11
CA TRP A 18 -26.62 -17.95 7.91
C TRP A 18 -26.58 -16.93 6.77
N VAL A 19 -26.54 -15.64 7.06
CA VAL A 19 -26.14 -14.67 6.06
C VAL A 19 -24.62 -14.84 5.89
N PRO A 20 -24.11 -15.32 4.75
CA PRO A 20 -22.67 -15.34 4.53
C PRO A 20 -22.16 -13.91 4.72
N ALA A 21 -21.13 -13.77 5.53
CA ALA A 21 -20.49 -12.47 5.74
C ALA A 21 -20.19 -11.85 4.37
N PRO A 22 -20.41 -10.54 4.20
CA PRO A 22 -20.05 -9.88 2.96
C PRO A 22 -18.57 -10.16 2.67
N ALA A 23 -18.24 -10.66 1.49
CA ALA A 23 -16.86 -10.63 1.02
C ALA A 23 -16.58 -9.16 0.76
N THR A 24 -15.76 -8.57 1.59
CA THR A 24 -15.16 -7.26 1.42
C THR A 24 -13.80 -7.49 0.75
N ALA A 25 -13.20 -6.47 0.17
CA ALA A 25 -11.84 -6.40 -0.37
C ALA A 25 -10.81 -7.24 0.42
N PHE A 26 -9.56 -7.31 0.03
CA PHE A 26 -8.53 -7.90 0.90
C PHE A 26 -8.86 -7.56 2.35
N GLY A 27 -9.03 -8.57 3.21
CA GLY A 27 -9.67 -8.36 4.49
C GLY A 27 -8.94 -7.39 5.39
N THR A 28 -9.71 -6.51 6.03
CA THR A 28 -9.21 -5.57 7.04
C THR A 28 -9.42 -6.11 8.46
N ILE A 29 -10.36 -7.03 8.64
CA ILE A 29 -10.69 -7.61 9.95
C ILE A 29 -10.16 -9.06 10.10
N GLU A 30 -10.19 -9.57 11.32
CA GLU A 30 -10.03 -11.00 11.61
C GLU A 30 -11.41 -11.60 11.81
N GLY A 31 -11.88 -12.44 10.88
CA GLY A 31 -13.18 -13.10 10.93
C GLY A 31 -13.93 -13.07 9.61
N GLY A 32 -15.00 -13.87 9.49
CA GLY A 32 -15.79 -13.95 8.26
C GLY A 32 -15.03 -14.50 7.04
N GLY A 33 -13.90 -15.17 7.26
CA GLY A 33 -13.01 -15.67 6.21
C GLY A 33 -11.82 -14.75 5.94
N GLN A 34 -11.83 -13.53 6.48
CA GLN A 34 -10.74 -12.57 6.38
C GLN A 34 -9.70 -12.80 7.49
N HIS A 35 -8.44 -12.52 7.17
CA HIS A 35 -7.29 -12.67 8.06
C HIS A 35 -6.39 -11.43 8.03
N ARG A 36 -7.00 -10.23 7.91
CA ARG A 36 -6.30 -8.94 7.87
C ARG A 36 -5.27 -8.88 6.75
N GLU A 37 -5.69 -9.28 5.57
CA GLU A 37 -4.81 -9.44 4.40
C GLU A 37 -4.12 -8.13 4.02
N HIS A 38 -4.82 -6.98 4.03
CA HIS A 38 -4.22 -5.66 3.80
C HIS A 38 -3.07 -5.35 4.74
N GLU A 39 -3.27 -5.59 6.06
CA GLU A 39 -2.19 -5.41 7.05
C GLU A 39 -1.00 -6.30 6.73
N ARG A 40 -1.24 -7.59 6.48
CA ARG A 40 -0.19 -8.58 6.27
C ARG A 40 0.58 -8.35 4.98
N ILE A 41 -0.10 -7.97 3.90
CA ILE A 41 0.51 -7.56 2.63
C ILE A 41 1.40 -6.32 2.83
N THR A 42 0.88 -5.29 3.52
CA THR A 42 1.62 -4.06 3.78
C THR A 42 2.84 -4.32 4.66
N ARG A 43 2.74 -5.17 5.67
CA ARG A 43 3.87 -5.57 6.51
C ARG A 43 4.91 -6.37 5.72
N ALA A 44 4.50 -7.35 4.92
CA ALA A 44 5.41 -8.12 4.05
C ALA A 44 6.12 -7.23 3.01
N ALA A 45 5.47 -6.13 2.60
CA ALA A 45 6.06 -5.18 1.68
C ALA A 45 7.04 -4.21 2.36
N LEU A 46 6.66 -3.64 3.51
CA LEU A 46 7.26 -2.41 4.03
C LEU A 46 7.71 -2.46 5.50
N ALA A 47 7.38 -3.49 6.30
CA ALA A 47 7.90 -3.55 7.68
C ALA A 47 9.40 -3.86 7.70
N CYS A 48 10.14 -3.18 8.58
CA CYS A 48 11.53 -3.52 8.83
C CYS A 48 11.62 -4.92 9.46
N HIS A 49 12.64 -5.68 9.09
CA HIS A 49 12.92 -6.95 9.77
C HIS A 49 13.26 -6.68 11.25
N ALA A 50 12.92 -7.65 12.10
CA ALA A 50 13.11 -7.54 13.55
C ALA A 50 14.48 -6.96 13.91
N SER A 51 14.49 -5.90 14.72
CA SER A 51 15.68 -5.16 15.18
C SER A 51 16.48 -4.35 14.14
N ALA A 52 16.07 -4.27 12.90
CA ALA A 52 16.72 -3.39 11.92
C ALA A 52 16.13 -1.96 12.04
N ALA A 53 17.00 -0.96 12.21
CA ALA A 53 16.61 0.44 12.08
C ALA A 53 16.26 0.73 10.59
N SER A 54 15.32 1.62 10.37
CA SER A 54 14.94 2.03 9.03
C SER A 54 16.06 2.80 8.33
N SER A 55 16.27 2.53 7.05
CA SER A 55 17.06 3.36 6.14
C SER A 55 16.18 4.26 5.26
N GLY A 56 14.87 4.30 5.54
CA GLY A 56 13.86 4.92 4.69
C GLY A 56 13.22 3.97 3.67
N ASP A 57 13.66 2.72 3.62
CA ASP A 57 13.10 1.69 2.73
C ASP A 57 12.02 0.85 3.40
N CYS A 58 12.03 0.80 4.71
CA CYS A 58 11.04 0.08 5.53
C CYS A 58 10.56 0.94 6.71
N PHE A 59 9.45 0.57 7.30
CA PHE A 59 8.83 1.21 8.46
C PHE A 59 9.18 0.44 9.73
N GLU A 60 9.64 1.14 10.76
CA GLU A 60 9.83 0.58 12.09
C GLU A 60 8.49 0.19 12.74
N PRO A 61 8.47 -0.65 13.79
CA PRO A 61 7.25 -1.30 14.26
C PRO A 61 6.06 -0.39 14.51
N LYS A 62 6.22 0.74 15.26
CA LYS A 62 5.11 1.65 15.55
C LYS A 62 4.66 2.42 14.30
N SER A 63 5.60 2.84 13.46
CA SER A 63 5.31 3.50 12.19
C SER A 63 4.62 2.55 11.22
N ALA A 64 5.02 1.28 11.20
CA ALA A 64 4.35 0.23 10.44
C ALA A 64 2.94 -0.05 10.97
N ASP A 65 2.73 0.02 12.28
CA ASP A 65 1.41 -0.11 12.91
C ASP A 65 0.43 0.97 12.46
N GLN A 66 0.90 2.21 12.26
CA GLN A 66 0.04 3.29 11.77
C GLN A 66 -0.35 3.07 10.29
N LEU A 67 0.57 2.60 9.46
CA LEU A 67 0.32 2.37 8.05
C LEU A 67 -0.48 1.08 7.82
N ALA A 68 -0.01 -0.04 8.33
CA ALA A 68 -0.55 -1.36 8.06
C ALA A 68 -1.73 -1.73 8.97
N GLY A 69 -1.74 -1.23 10.19
CA GLY A 69 -2.65 -1.65 11.24
C GLY A 69 -2.00 -2.59 12.25
N HIS A 70 -2.73 -2.84 13.30
CA HIS A 70 -2.38 -3.80 14.36
C HIS A 70 -3.65 -4.35 14.99
N ARG A 71 -3.54 -5.21 16.02
CA ARG A 71 -4.65 -5.94 16.63
C ARG A 71 -5.87 -5.08 17.04
N LYS A 72 -5.71 -3.76 17.26
CA LYS A 72 -6.75 -2.84 17.71
C LYS A 72 -7.02 -1.70 16.70
N SER A 73 -6.33 -1.67 15.57
CA SER A 73 -6.45 -0.63 14.56
C SER A 73 -6.31 -1.24 13.18
N PHE A 74 -7.14 -0.79 12.24
CA PHE A 74 -7.09 -1.23 10.85
C PHE A 74 -5.91 -0.64 10.07
N GLY A 75 -5.21 0.34 10.67
CA GLY A 75 -4.19 1.10 9.98
C GLY A 75 -4.72 1.98 8.85
N ALA A 76 -3.85 2.76 8.27
CA ALA A 76 -4.21 3.63 7.17
C ALA A 76 -4.65 2.84 5.93
N VAL A 77 -4.04 1.68 5.70
CA VAL A 77 -4.39 0.82 4.56
C VAL A 77 -5.78 0.19 4.72
N GLY A 78 -6.27 -0.06 5.93
CA GLY A 78 -7.61 -0.60 6.16
C GLY A 78 -8.70 0.46 6.31
N ALA A 79 -8.35 1.74 6.35
CA ALA A 79 -9.31 2.83 6.58
C ALA A 79 -10.42 2.93 5.50
N PRO A 80 -10.17 2.70 4.19
CA PRO A 80 -11.21 2.74 3.17
C PRO A 80 -12.35 1.77 3.39
N ASP A 81 -12.10 0.56 3.90
CA ASP A 81 -13.15 -0.42 4.23
C ASP A 81 -14.16 0.07 5.27
N LEU A 82 -13.80 1.11 6.03
CA LEU A 82 -14.67 1.71 7.04
C LEU A 82 -15.34 3.00 6.56
N THR A 83 -14.60 3.85 5.86
CA THR A 83 -15.03 5.22 5.56
C THR A 83 -15.34 5.46 4.10
N GLU A 84 -14.86 4.61 3.20
CA GLU A 84 -15.06 4.67 1.74
C GLU A 84 -15.70 3.38 1.19
N VAL A 85 -16.30 2.55 2.06
CA VAL A 85 -16.91 1.26 1.71
C VAL A 85 -17.96 1.32 0.59
N SER A 86 -18.56 2.49 0.35
CA SER A 86 -19.55 2.71 -0.70
C SER A 86 -18.96 3.34 -1.98
N ASP A 87 -17.66 3.59 -2.04
CA ASP A 87 -16.99 4.19 -3.18
C ASP A 87 -16.24 3.13 -4.00
N PRO A 88 -16.75 2.72 -5.18
CA PRO A 88 -16.08 1.72 -6.01
C PRO A 88 -14.69 2.17 -6.49
N SER A 89 -14.42 3.48 -6.52
CA SER A 89 -13.11 3.98 -6.94
C SER A 89 -12.03 3.79 -5.88
N ALA A 90 -12.40 3.72 -4.60
CA ALA A 90 -11.47 3.43 -3.51
C ALA A 90 -10.98 1.97 -3.53
N HIS A 91 -11.77 1.06 -4.13
CA HIS A 91 -11.54 -0.39 -4.20
C HIS A 91 -11.17 -0.89 -5.60
N CYS A 92 -11.01 0.00 -6.58
CA CYS A 92 -10.79 -0.34 -8.00
C CYS A 92 -11.84 -1.28 -8.61
N ASP A 93 -13.05 -1.26 -8.10
CA ASP A 93 -14.20 -2.01 -8.60
C ASP A 93 -14.91 -1.31 -9.77
N ASP A 94 -15.94 -1.94 -10.31
CA ASP A 94 -16.88 -1.41 -11.30
C ASP A 94 -16.26 -1.07 -12.68
N ALA A 95 -15.15 -1.74 -13.02
CA ALA A 95 -14.56 -1.67 -14.36
C ALA A 95 -14.71 -3.01 -15.11
N ASP A 96 -15.83 -3.70 -14.89
CA ASP A 96 -16.13 -5.00 -15.44
C ASP A 96 -16.43 -4.94 -16.94
N TYR A 97 -15.86 -5.90 -17.67
CA TYR A 97 -16.06 -6.06 -19.11
C TYR A 97 -15.70 -7.46 -19.58
N LEU A 98 -16.47 -7.96 -20.55
CA LEU A 98 -16.14 -9.13 -21.36
C LEU A 98 -16.51 -8.84 -22.83
N ASP A 99 -15.77 -9.43 -23.77
CA ASP A 99 -16.14 -9.41 -25.18
C ASP A 99 -17.40 -10.25 -25.45
N GLY A 100 -18.13 -9.94 -26.52
CA GLY A 100 -19.20 -10.81 -27.00
C GLY A 100 -20.60 -10.55 -26.44
N GLY A 101 -21.05 -9.29 -26.42
CA GLY A 101 -22.43 -8.95 -26.02
C GLY A 101 -22.63 -8.66 -24.54
N TYR A 102 -21.55 -8.28 -23.88
CA TYR A 102 -21.57 -7.87 -22.47
C TYR A 102 -22.45 -6.63 -22.25
N PRO A 103 -23.15 -6.51 -21.09
CA PRO A 103 -24.10 -5.40 -20.85
C PRO A 103 -23.46 -4.01 -20.78
N ARG A 104 -22.12 -3.92 -20.69
CA ARG A 104 -21.37 -2.67 -20.71
C ARG A 104 -20.41 -2.63 -21.89
N THR A 105 -20.13 -1.43 -22.37
CA THR A 105 -19.08 -1.21 -23.37
C THR A 105 -17.70 -1.15 -22.72
N ARG A 106 -16.66 -1.49 -23.48
CA ARG A 106 -15.28 -1.33 -23.04
C ARG A 106 -14.97 0.10 -22.55
N ALA A 107 -15.52 1.11 -23.23
CA ALA A 107 -15.36 2.50 -22.83
C ALA A 107 -15.96 2.81 -21.45
N GLN A 108 -17.08 2.19 -21.08
CA GLN A 108 -17.67 2.34 -19.76
C GLN A 108 -16.79 1.70 -18.67
N ALA A 109 -16.29 0.49 -18.93
CA ALA A 109 -15.37 -0.20 -18.02
C ALA A 109 -14.06 0.59 -17.83
N THR A 110 -13.49 1.10 -18.93
CA THR A 110 -12.29 1.94 -18.88
C THR A 110 -12.51 3.20 -18.04
N ARG A 111 -13.68 3.84 -18.12
CA ARG A 111 -13.98 5.00 -17.27
C ARG A 111 -14.05 4.63 -15.79
N GLY A 112 -14.62 3.47 -15.43
CA GLY A 112 -14.61 2.97 -14.04
C GLY A 112 -13.20 2.78 -13.52
N LEU A 113 -12.32 2.14 -14.31
CA LEU A 113 -10.92 1.95 -13.95
C LEU A 113 -10.16 3.28 -13.81
N LEU A 114 -10.38 4.23 -14.73
CA LEU A 114 -9.73 5.55 -14.65
C LEU A 114 -10.22 6.34 -13.44
N ALA A 115 -11.48 6.18 -13.02
CA ALA A 115 -11.96 6.79 -11.77
C ALA A 115 -11.22 6.25 -10.56
N CYS A 116 -10.93 4.94 -10.50
CA CYS A 116 -10.06 4.37 -9.46
C CYS A 116 -8.66 4.99 -9.54
N VAL A 117 -7.99 4.97 -10.69
CA VAL A 117 -6.64 5.54 -10.83
C VAL A 117 -6.59 7.00 -10.39
N ASP A 118 -7.59 7.80 -10.77
CA ASP A 118 -7.65 9.22 -10.39
C ASP A 118 -7.91 9.41 -8.89
N HIS A 119 -8.73 8.57 -8.27
CA HIS A 119 -8.94 8.53 -6.82
C HIS A 119 -7.62 8.25 -6.10
N LEU A 120 -6.92 7.16 -6.46
CA LEU A 120 -5.65 6.79 -5.83
C LEU A 120 -4.56 7.83 -6.05
N ARG A 121 -4.49 8.44 -7.23
CA ARG A 121 -3.60 9.60 -7.52
C ARG A 121 -3.92 10.79 -6.64
N GLY A 122 -5.20 11.04 -6.38
CA GLY A 122 -5.64 12.08 -5.44
C GLY A 122 -5.08 11.85 -4.05
N ARG A 123 -5.25 10.65 -3.51
CA ARG A 123 -4.72 10.25 -2.19
C ARG A 123 -3.19 10.29 -2.15
N PHE A 124 -2.53 9.82 -3.19
CA PHE A 124 -1.07 9.86 -3.30
C PHE A 124 -0.53 11.31 -3.27
N ARG A 125 -1.12 12.22 -4.06
CA ARG A 125 -0.75 13.64 -4.05
C ARG A 125 -1.02 14.30 -2.70
N GLU A 126 -2.17 14.02 -2.10
CA GLU A 126 -2.50 14.48 -0.75
C GLU A 126 -1.43 14.05 0.25
N ALA A 127 -0.96 12.80 0.21
CA ALA A 127 0.11 12.33 1.08
C ALA A 127 1.41 13.12 0.88
N VAL A 128 1.79 13.41 -0.37
CA VAL A 128 2.97 14.24 -0.67
C VAL A 128 2.82 15.64 -0.08
N GLU A 129 1.65 16.26 -0.25
CA GLU A 129 1.37 17.60 0.28
C GLU A 129 1.37 17.63 1.81
N ARG A 130 0.75 16.64 2.47
CA ARG A 130 0.69 16.53 3.94
C ARG A 130 2.06 16.34 4.58
N ALA A 131 3.00 15.71 3.88
CA ALA A 131 4.37 15.52 4.37
C ALA A 131 5.10 16.83 4.62
N ALA A 132 4.71 17.96 4.01
CA ALA A 132 5.29 19.27 4.27
C ALA A 132 5.22 19.67 5.75
N GLY A 133 4.12 19.31 6.45
CA GLY A 133 3.92 19.63 7.86
C GLY A 133 4.84 18.85 8.83
N LEU A 134 5.63 17.90 8.36
CA LEU A 134 6.62 17.20 9.19
C LEU A 134 7.81 18.10 9.56
N LEU A 135 8.06 19.16 8.78
CA LEU A 135 9.19 20.07 8.93
C LEU A 135 8.69 21.50 9.09
N ASP A 136 9.40 22.28 9.87
CA ASP A 136 9.20 23.74 9.94
C ASP A 136 9.89 24.48 8.76
N ASP A 137 9.77 25.80 8.74
CA ASP A 137 10.37 26.65 7.72
C ASP A 137 11.92 26.65 7.74
N GLY A 138 12.52 26.21 8.85
CA GLY A 138 13.95 26.05 9.04
C GLY A 138 14.47 24.65 8.72
N ASP A 139 13.67 23.79 8.12
CA ASP A 139 13.99 22.38 7.81
C ASP A 139 14.25 21.51 9.03
N ALA A 140 13.73 21.88 10.20
CA ALA A 140 13.76 21.02 11.38
C ALA A 140 12.48 20.21 11.56
N LEU A 141 12.60 19.01 12.12
CA LEU A 141 11.43 18.18 12.45
C LEU A 141 10.56 18.86 13.52
N VAL A 142 9.27 18.95 13.26
CA VAL A 142 8.28 19.45 14.21
C VAL A 142 7.87 18.32 15.16
N GLY A 143 8.39 18.35 16.39
CA GLY A 143 8.24 17.24 17.36
C GLY A 143 6.79 16.82 17.57
N ALA A 144 5.85 17.78 17.72
CA ALA A 144 4.43 17.48 17.90
C ALA A 144 3.80 16.81 16.66
N GLU A 145 4.34 17.02 15.48
CA GLU A 145 3.81 16.51 14.20
C GLU A 145 4.30 15.10 13.85
N VAL A 146 5.40 14.64 14.49
CA VAL A 146 6.02 13.34 14.22
C VAL A 146 5.86 12.34 15.38
N ASP A 147 5.31 12.77 16.51
CA ASP A 147 5.14 11.93 17.71
C ASP A 147 4.16 10.79 17.48
N LEU A 148 4.52 9.59 17.96
CA LEU A 148 3.70 8.38 17.96
C LEU A 148 3.42 7.88 19.40
N GLY A 149 3.40 8.77 20.38
CA GLY A 149 2.97 8.45 21.76
C GLY A 149 1.50 8.05 21.85
N ILE A 150 0.70 8.48 20.88
CA ILE A 150 -0.72 8.11 20.71
C ILE A 150 -0.91 7.65 19.25
N ASP A 151 -1.67 6.59 19.04
CA ASP A 151 -2.00 6.09 17.70
C ASP A 151 -2.72 7.16 16.86
N CYS A 152 -2.57 7.05 15.54
CA CYS A 152 -3.28 7.88 14.59
C CYS A 152 -4.79 7.53 14.57
N VAL A 153 -5.63 8.53 14.44
CA VAL A 153 -7.08 8.37 14.16
C VAL A 153 -7.27 8.47 12.65
N LEU A 154 -7.71 7.41 12.02
CA LEU A 154 -7.69 7.22 10.57
C LEU A 154 -9.12 7.27 9.99
N ASP A 155 -9.78 8.43 10.12
CA ASP A 155 -11.21 8.63 9.80
C ASP A 155 -11.46 9.65 8.67
N ALA A 156 -10.46 9.98 7.85
CA ALA A 156 -10.53 10.90 6.70
C ALA A 156 -10.99 12.33 7.00
N GLY A 157 -11.28 12.67 8.23
CA GLY A 157 -11.85 13.98 8.59
C GLY A 157 -11.26 14.64 9.83
N SER A 158 -10.52 13.90 10.64
CA SER A 158 -9.96 14.47 11.87
C SER A 158 -8.72 15.31 11.60
N GLU A 159 -8.59 16.40 12.33
CA GLU A 159 -7.33 17.15 12.38
C GLU A 159 -6.33 16.37 13.22
N GLN A 160 -5.22 15.94 12.59
CA GLN A 160 -4.18 15.14 13.20
C GLN A 160 -2.80 15.68 12.88
N ARG A 161 -1.79 15.11 13.57
CA ARG A 161 -0.38 15.31 13.30
C ARG A 161 -0.04 15.03 11.83
N ALA A 162 0.92 15.77 11.29
CA ALA A 162 1.33 15.65 9.88
C ALA A 162 1.74 14.23 9.51
N LYS A 163 2.45 13.50 10.41
CA LYS A 163 2.80 12.10 10.21
C LYS A 163 1.55 11.24 10.00
N CYS A 164 0.54 11.39 10.84
CA CYS A 164 -0.72 10.63 10.73
C CYS A 164 -1.46 10.94 9.43
N ARG A 165 -1.61 12.23 9.08
CA ARG A 165 -2.28 12.64 7.83
C ARG A 165 -1.57 12.14 6.59
N THR A 166 -0.23 12.18 6.60
CA THR A 166 0.59 11.67 5.49
C THR A 166 0.41 10.16 5.33
N VAL A 167 0.53 9.42 6.44
CA VAL A 167 0.39 7.96 6.45
C VAL A 167 -1.04 7.55 6.07
N GLU A 168 -2.07 8.28 6.54
CA GLU A 168 -3.46 8.01 6.18
C GLU A 168 -3.71 8.17 4.68
N ALA A 169 -3.32 9.30 4.09
CA ALA A 169 -3.53 9.53 2.67
C ALA A 169 -2.75 8.51 1.80
N PHE A 170 -1.51 8.19 2.19
CA PHE A 170 -0.71 7.17 1.48
C PHE A 170 -1.30 5.75 1.66
N GLY A 171 -1.74 5.39 2.85
CA GLY A 171 -2.38 4.09 3.12
C GLY A 171 -3.66 3.89 2.33
N ARG A 172 -4.50 4.95 2.18
CA ARG A 172 -5.70 4.92 1.33
C ARG A 172 -5.36 4.68 -0.15
N ALA A 173 -4.26 5.28 -0.65
CA ALA A 173 -3.78 4.98 -2.00
C ALA A 173 -3.30 3.53 -2.13
N LEU A 174 -2.62 2.99 -1.11
CA LEU A 174 -2.16 1.60 -1.10
C LEU A 174 -3.32 0.61 -1.05
N HIS A 175 -4.40 0.92 -0.32
CA HIS A 175 -5.59 0.08 -0.24
C HIS A 175 -6.11 -0.28 -1.64
N GLY A 176 -6.54 0.70 -2.42
CA GLY A 176 -7.07 0.42 -3.76
C GLY A 176 -6.02 -0.13 -4.72
N ALA A 177 -4.72 0.19 -4.52
CA ALA A 177 -3.65 -0.44 -5.28
C ALA A 177 -3.50 -1.94 -4.96
N GLN A 178 -3.73 -2.37 -3.72
CA GLN A 178 -3.77 -3.78 -3.32
C GLN A 178 -5.05 -4.45 -3.83
N ASP A 179 -6.19 -3.79 -3.69
CA ASP A 179 -7.49 -4.26 -4.16
C ASP A 179 -7.53 -4.49 -5.66
N PHE A 180 -6.84 -3.68 -6.44
CA PHE A 180 -6.71 -3.91 -7.87
C PHE A 180 -6.24 -5.33 -8.19
N TYR A 181 -5.31 -5.90 -7.41
CA TYR A 181 -4.86 -7.28 -7.60
C TYR A 181 -5.87 -8.31 -7.11
N SER A 182 -6.63 -7.99 -6.09
CA SER A 182 -7.67 -8.89 -5.59
C SER A 182 -8.90 -8.90 -6.48
N HIS A 183 -9.35 -7.74 -6.97
CA HIS A 183 -10.63 -7.58 -7.66
C HIS A 183 -10.54 -7.60 -9.17
N SER A 184 -9.34 -7.63 -9.77
CA SER A 184 -9.16 -7.71 -11.21
C SER A 184 -8.70 -9.08 -11.67
N ASN A 185 -8.82 -9.31 -12.96
CA ASN A 185 -8.22 -10.45 -13.64
C ASN A 185 -6.73 -10.23 -14.03
N TRP A 186 -6.09 -9.17 -13.53
CA TRP A 186 -4.72 -8.78 -13.91
C TRP A 186 -3.70 -9.90 -13.75
N ALA A 187 -3.56 -10.43 -12.54
CA ALA A 187 -2.55 -11.45 -12.21
C ALA A 187 -3.07 -12.89 -12.38
N ASP A 188 -4.37 -13.06 -12.61
CA ASP A 188 -5.04 -14.34 -12.59
C ASP A 188 -4.65 -15.26 -13.73
N VAL A 189 -4.74 -16.55 -13.49
CA VAL A 189 -4.92 -17.57 -14.53
C VAL A 189 -6.40 -17.94 -14.63
N THR A 190 -6.82 -18.32 -15.83
CA THR A 190 -8.18 -18.72 -16.15
C THR A 190 -8.49 -20.09 -15.56
N ASP A 191 -9.69 -20.29 -15.03
CA ASP A 191 -10.20 -21.63 -14.73
C ASP A 191 -10.66 -22.31 -16.04
N LEU A 192 -9.84 -23.21 -16.54
CA LEU A 192 -10.12 -23.95 -17.78
C LEU A 192 -11.11 -25.11 -17.60
N SER A 193 -11.52 -25.41 -16.37
CA SER A 193 -12.52 -26.45 -16.10
C SER A 193 -13.94 -25.98 -16.34
N ARG A 194 -14.14 -24.67 -16.54
CA ARG A 194 -15.44 -24.02 -16.72
C ARG A 194 -15.47 -23.16 -17.98
N PRO A 195 -16.63 -23.01 -18.63
CA PRO A 195 -16.80 -22.06 -19.74
C PRO A 195 -16.46 -20.62 -19.30
N LEU A 196 -15.87 -19.84 -20.21
CA LEU A 196 -15.67 -18.41 -19.99
C LEU A 196 -17.00 -17.67 -19.95
N GLY A 197 -17.13 -16.70 -19.07
CA GLY A 197 -18.34 -15.90 -18.90
C GLY A 197 -18.23 -14.97 -17.69
N ALA A 198 -19.36 -14.37 -17.31
CA ALA A 198 -19.42 -13.47 -16.16
C ALA A 198 -18.99 -14.13 -14.86
N ASP A 199 -19.31 -15.40 -14.68
CA ASP A 199 -18.95 -16.20 -13.49
C ASP A 199 -17.56 -16.84 -13.58
N ASN A 200 -16.89 -16.74 -14.72
CA ASN A 200 -15.54 -17.24 -14.95
C ASN A 200 -14.83 -16.38 -16.01
N PRO A 201 -14.49 -15.14 -15.68
CA PRO A 201 -13.80 -14.25 -16.60
C PRO A 201 -12.36 -14.76 -16.88
N PRO A 202 -11.79 -14.45 -18.08
CA PRO A 202 -10.44 -14.86 -18.41
C PRO A 202 -9.42 -14.21 -17.46
N GLY A 203 -8.36 -14.93 -17.12
CA GLY A 203 -7.20 -14.37 -16.43
C GLY A 203 -6.20 -13.80 -17.43
N LEU A 204 -5.48 -12.75 -17.07
CA LEU A 204 -4.47 -12.12 -17.93
C LEU A 204 -3.05 -12.58 -17.62
N GLY A 205 -2.77 -13.06 -16.42
CA GLY A 205 -1.46 -13.52 -16.01
C GLY A 205 -0.35 -12.46 -16.10
N LEU A 206 -0.70 -11.19 -15.95
CA LEU A 206 0.22 -10.07 -16.12
C LEU A 206 1.07 -9.84 -14.86
N PRO A 207 2.31 -9.32 -15.01
CA PRO A 207 3.22 -9.10 -13.88
C PRO A 207 2.87 -7.84 -13.09
N ALA A 208 3.40 -7.75 -11.86
CA ALA A 208 3.46 -6.53 -11.05
C ALA A 208 4.87 -5.88 -11.14
N PRO A 209 5.01 -4.56 -10.91
CA PRO A 209 3.90 -3.62 -10.70
C PRO A 209 3.09 -3.37 -11.97
N SER A 210 1.82 -2.96 -11.80
CA SER A 210 0.95 -2.67 -12.93
C SER A 210 1.18 -1.25 -13.46
N PRO A 211 1.49 -1.07 -14.76
CA PRO A 211 1.63 0.27 -15.34
C PRO A 211 0.30 1.06 -15.37
N VAL A 212 -0.83 0.39 -15.11
CA VAL A 212 -2.14 1.06 -14.94
C VAL A 212 -2.16 1.88 -13.66
N LEU A 213 -1.45 1.43 -12.62
CA LEU A 213 -1.36 2.08 -11.30
C LEU A 213 -0.17 3.07 -11.20
N ASP A 214 0.13 3.80 -12.25
CA ASP A 214 1.08 4.92 -12.19
C ASP A 214 0.48 6.08 -11.37
N LEU A 215 0.63 6.04 -10.03
CA LEU A 215 0.02 7.01 -9.13
C LEU A 215 0.76 8.36 -9.09
N ARG A 216 2.01 8.38 -9.48
CA ARG A 216 2.80 9.61 -9.61
C ARG A 216 2.57 10.30 -10.94
N GLY A 217 2.22 9.57 -11.97
CA GLY A 217 1.99 10.10 -13.32
C GLY A 217 0.72 10.91 -13.45
N THR A 218 0.65 11.71 -14.51
CA THR A 218 -0.52 12.53 -14.87
C THR A 218 -1.18 12.08 -16.16
N GLY A 219 -0.53 11.17 -16.89
CA GLY A 219 -1.05 10.65 -18.17
C GLY A 219 -2.16 9.62 -17.99
N THR A 220 -2.96 9.42 -19.05
CA THR A 220 -3.93 8.32 -19.09
C THR A 220 -3.18 6.99 -19.28
N PRO A 221 -3.30 6.02 -18.37
CA PRO A 221 -2.60 4.75 -18.52
C PRO A 221 -3.15 3.93 -19.70
N ALA A 222 -2.30 3.12 -20.31
CA ALA A 222 -2.73 2.15 -21.31
C ALA A 222 -3.42 0.97 -20.59
N VAL A 223 -4.73 0.81 -20.84
CA VAL A 223 -5.54 -0.25 -20.25
C VAL A 223 -5.60 -1.46 -21.20
N PRO A 224 -5.17 -2.67 -20.76
CA PRO A 224 -5.33 -3.88 -21.58
C PRO A 224 -6.78 -4.13 -21.99
N ALA A 225 -7.00 -4.55 -23.23
CA ALA A 225 -8.35 -4.70 -23.80
C ALA A 225 -9.23 -5.68 -22.99
N ALA A 226 -8.64 -6.75 -22.46
CA ALA A 226 -9.36 -7.77 -21.70
C ALA A 226 -9.30 -7.56 -20.18
N LEU A 227 -8.77 -6.43 -19.69
CA LEU A 227 -8.77 -6.13 -18.24
C LEU A 227 -10.21 -5.93 -17.75
N SER A 228 -10.55 -6.59 -16.67
CA SER A 228 -11.84 -6.50 -16.01
C SER A 228 -11.63 -6.47 -14.50
N THR A 229 -12.37 -5.61 -13.79
CA THR A 229 -12.56 -5.71 -12.34
C THR A 229 -14.00 -6.11 -12.04
N GLY A 230 -14.34 -6.39 -10.78
CA GLY A 230 -15.69 -6.81 -10.44
C GLY A 230 -16.71 -5.67 -10.47
N CYS A 231 -17.97 -5.96 -10.80
CA CYS A 231 -19.07 -5.05 -10.52
C CYS A 231 -19.14 -4.83 -9.01
N PHE A 232 -19.35 -3.58 -8.60
CA PHE A 232 -19.18 -3.12 -7.22
C PHE A 232 -19.93 -3.97 -6.18
N VAL A 233 -19.22 -4.40 -5.15
CA VAL A 233 -19.61 -5.43 -4.17
C VAL A 233 -20.94 -5.19 -3.47
N LEU A 234 -21.30 -3.96 -3.12
CA LEU A 234 -22.57 -3.68 -2.44
C LEU A 234 -23.77 -3.86 -3.37
N ARG A 235 -23.58 -3.73 -4.70
CA ARG A 235 -24.63 -3.91 -5.68
C ARG A 235 -24.83 -5.35 -6.11
N ASP A 236 -23.79 -6.16 -6.10
CA ASP A 236 -23.88 -7.58 -6.49
C ASP A 236 -24.51 -8.47 -5.40
N ARG A 237 -24.66 -7.95 -4.18
CA ARG A 237 -25.13 -8.70 -3.01
C ARG A 237 -26.44 -8.21 -2.37
N VAL A 238 -26.90 -7.03 -2.75
CA VAL A 238 -28.15 -6.49 -2.21
C VAL A 238 -29.33 -7.05 -3.03
N PRO A 239 -30.20 -7.88 -2.47
CA PRO A 239 -31.38 -8.37 -3.17
C PRO A 239 -32.22 -7.22 -3.73
N GLY A 240 -32.62 -7.31 -5.00
CA GLY A 240 -33.39 -6.27 -5.69
C GLY A 240 -32.57 -5.13 -6.27
N VAL A 241 -31.25 -5.11 -6.11
CA VAL A 241 -30.34 -4.19 -6.83
C VAL A 241 -29.76 -4.93 -8.03
N GLU A 242 -30.38 -4.73 -9.20
CA GLU A 242 -30.04 -5.47 -10.43
C GLU A 242 -28.80 -4.93 -11.16
N ALA A 243 -28.06 -3.98 -10.59
CA ALA A 243 -26.97 -3.31 -11.26
C ALA A 243 -25.83 -4.22 -11.74
N CYS A 244 -25.66 -5.40 -11.13
CA CYS A 244 -24.64 -6.40 -11.49
C CYS A 244 -25.20 -7.64 -12.19
N THR A 245 -26.48 -7.69 -12.52
CA THR A 245 -27.07 -8.85 -13.21
C THR A 245 -26.43 -9.09 -14.57
N GLY A 246 -25.93 -10.30 -14.81
CA GLY A 246 -25.26 -10.70 -16.04
C GLY A 246 -23.88 -10.07 -16.25
N ARG A 247 -23.33 -9.44 -15.23
CA ARG A 247 -22.00 -8.80 -15.23
C ARG A 247 -20.99 -9.66 -14.46
N VAL A 248 -19.71 -9.44 -14.71
CA VAL A 248 -18.64 -9.95 -13.85
C VAL A 248 -18.76 -9.27 -12.50
N THR A 249 -19.00 -10.04 -11.47
CA THR A 249 -19.21 -9.53 -10.12
C THR A 249 -17.90 -9.44 -9.35
N HIS A 250 -17.86 -8.59 -8.33
CA HIS A 250 -16.80 -8.60 -7.34
C HIS A 250 -16.60 -10.02 -6.77
N ALA A 251 -17.68 -10.68 -6.37
CA ALA A 251 -17.64 -12.07 -5.86
C ALA A 251 -17.06 -13.08 -6.87
N GLY A 252 -17.21 -12.84 -8.17
CA GLY A 252 -16.67 -13.69 -9.24
C GLY A 252 -15.18 -13.54 -9.48
N LEU A 253 -14.59 -12.41 -9.10
CA LEU A 253 -13.17 -12.11 -9.28
C LEU A 253 -12.38 -12.09 -7.98
N ASN A 254 -13.01 -11.91 -6.82
CA ASN A 254 -12.30 -11.63 -5.59
C ASN A 254 -11.35 -12.77 -5.16
N LYS A 255 -10.20 -12.35 -4.64
CA LYS A 255 -9.17 -13.18 -4.04
C LYS A 255 -8.82 -12.68 -2.64
N ASP A 256 -9.85 -12.23 -1.91
CA ASP A 256 -9.71 -11.45 -0.70
C ASP A 256 -9.31 -12.27 0.52
N ASN A 257 -9.70 -13.52 0.57
CA ASN A 257 -9.65 -14.30 1.79
C ASN A 257 -8.63 -15.43 1.72
N GLY A 258 -7.70 -15.40 2.64
CA GLY A 258 -6.69 -16.43 2.86
C GLY A 258 -5.66 -15.96 3.89
N THR A 259 -4.71 -16.80 4.23
CA THR A 259 -3.67 -16.42 5.20
C THR A 259 -2.43 -15.92 4.48
N VAL A 260 -1.93 -14.76 4.87
CA VAL A 260 -0.66 -14.17 4.40
C VAL A 260 0.33 -14.14 5.57
N ASP A 261 1.53 -14.63 5.37
CA ASP A 261 2.63 -14.45 6.33
C ASP A 261 3.17 -13.00 6.21
N PRO A 262 3.04 -12.17 7.25
CA PRO A 262 3.44 -10.76 7.20
C PRO A 262 4.95 -10.54 7.12
N SER A 263 5.77 -11.58 7.32
CA SER A 263 7.23 -11.48 7.25
C SER A 263 7.79 -11.88 5.88
N THR A 264 7.13 -12.81 5.19
CA THR A 264 7.62 -13.38 3.93
C THR A 264 6.72 -13.10 2.74
N GLY A 265 5.44 -12.80 2.99
CA GLY A 265 4.40 -12.74 1.95
C GLY A 265 3.92 -14.12 1.48
N GLY A 266 4.36 -15.20 2.14
CA GLY A 266 3.88 -16.55 1.85
C GLY A 266 2.39 -16.67 2.15
N VAL A 267 1.67 -17.47 1.34
CA VAL A 267 0.21 -17.58 1.44
C VAL A 267 -0.25 -19.01 1.65
N THR A 268 -1.39 -19.16 2.34
CA THR A 268 -2.06 -20.45 2.54
C THR A 268 -3.58 -20.26 2.59
N ALA A 269 -4.32 -21.38 2.43
CA ALA A 269 -5.75 -21.47 2.69
C ALA A 269 -6.62 -20.39 2.02
N PRO A 270 -6.55 -20.21 0.68
CA PRO A 270 -7.51 -19.36 -0.01
C PRO A 270 -8.92 -19.93 0.17
N THR A 271 -9.91 -19.05 0.47
CA THR A 271 -11.30 -19.47 0.72
C THR A 271 -12.28 -18.95 -0.33
N THR A 272 -11.86 -18.02 -1.20
CA THR A 272 -12.71 -17.55 -2.30
C THR A 272 -12.62 -18.51 -3.50
N PRO A 273 -13.70 -18.68 -4.28
CA PRO A 273 -13.69 -19.55 -5.45
C PRO A 273 -12.59 -19.17 -6.45
N ARG A 274 -12.43 -17.88 -6.76
CA ARG A 274 -11.42 -17.41 -7.72
C ARG A 274 -10.00 -17.55 -7.17
N GLY A 275 -9.81 -17.27 -5.88
CA GLY A 275 -8.51 -17.41 -5.20
C GLY A 275 -8.02 -18.87 -5.17
N SER A 276 -8.95 -19.81 -5.15
CA SER A 276 -8.65 -21.27 -5.12
C SER A 276 -8.32 -21.85 -6.51
N VAL A 277 -8.51 -21.09 -7.60
CA VAL A 277 -8.13 -21.52 -8.95
C VAL A 277 -6.63 -21.39 -9.11
N ALA A 278 -5.94 -22.51 -9.35
CA ALA A 278 -4.49 -22.57 -9.46
C ALA A 278 -3.86 -21.75 -8.30
N ASP A 279 -2.95 -20.87 -8.55
CA ASP A 279 -2.32 -20.03 -7.51
C ASP A 279 -2.84 -18.58 -7.52
N ASN A 280 -4.11 -18.33 -7.88
CA ASN A 280 -4.60 -16.96 -8.08
C ASN A 280 -4.51 -16.10 -6.82
N PHE A 281 -4.79 -16.64 -5.62
CA PHE A 281 -4.58 -15.92 -4.37
C PHE A 281 -3.11 -15.55 -4.15
N ALA A 282 -2.19 -16.51 -4.38
CA ALA A 282 -0.75 -16.25 -4.27
C ALA A 282 -0.27 -15.19 -5.27
N ARG A 283 -0.80 -15.22 -6.50
CA ARG A 283 -0.50 -14.23 -7.55
C ARG A 283 -1.00 -12.84 -7.17
N ALA A 284 -2.23 -12.74 -6.66
CA ALA A 284 -2.81 -11.47 -6.20
C ALA A 284 -2.00 -10.88 -5.04
N VAL A 285 -1.70 -11.67 -4.01
CA VAL A 285 -0.91 -11.23 -2.84
C VAL A 285 0.50 -10.83 -3.26
N THR A 286 1.18 -11.64 -4.09
CA THR A 286 2.51 -11.29 -4.60
C THR A 286 2.48 -9.99 -5.41
N GLY A 287 1.47 -9.84 -6.27
CA GLY A 287 1.26 -8.61 -7.05
C GLY A 287 1.06 -7.40 -6.15
N ALA A 288 0.19 -7.50 -5.14
CA ALA A 288 -0.08 -6.44 -4.18
C ALA A 288 1.16 -6.06 -3.34
N ILE A 289 2.00 -7.03 -2.94
CA ILE A 289 3.26 -6.78 -2.23
C ILE A 289 4.25 -6.02 -3.12
N VAL A 290 4.42 -6.45 -4.36
CA VAL A 290 5.33 -5.79 -5.34
C VAL A 290 4.84 -4.37 -5.63
N GLU A 291 3.54 -4.21 -5.84
CA GLU A 291 2.90 -2.90 -6.06
C GLU A 291 3.11 -1.96 -4.86
N THR A 292 2.86 -2.45 -3.64
CA THR A 292 3.04 -1.67 -2.41
C THR A 292 4.48 -1.15 -2.27
N ARG A 293 5.49 -2.00 -2.56
CA ARG A 293 6.90 -1.58 -2.59
C ARG A 293 7.19 -0.55 -3.66
N HIS A 294 6.63 -0.74 -4.84
CA HIS A 294 6.76 0.20 -5.96
C HIS A 294 6.16 1.55 -5.61
N GLN A 295 4.95 1.60 -5.08
CA GLN A 295 4.30 2.85 -4.68
C GLN A 295 5.06 3.60 -3.57
N TRP A 296 5.70 2.88 -2.64
CA TRP A 296 6.58 3.52 -1.66
C TRP A 296 7.83 4.14 -2.33
N GLN A 297 8.44 3.47 -3.29
CA GLN A 297 9.57 4.02 -4.05
C GLN A 297 9.15 5.28 -4.82
N GLU A 298 8.00 5.25 -5.49
CA GLU A 298 7.45 6.40 -6.22
C GLU A 298 7.07 7.56 -5.27
N PHE A 299 6.56 7.26 -4.08
CA PHE A 299 6.27 8.28 -3.07
C PHE A 299 7.54 8.99 -2.59
N ARG A 300 8.60 8.24 -2.30
CA ARG A 300 9.91 8.81 -1.96
C ARG A 300 10.46 9.69 -3.10
N ALA A 301 10.34 9.24 -4.34
CA ALA A 301 10.76 10.02 -5.50
C ALA A 301 9.89 11.28 -5.69
N ALA A 302 8.59 11.22 -5.40
CA ALA A 302 7.69 12.37 -5.43
C ALA A 302 8.06 13.41 -4.36
N LEU A 303 8.37 12.98 -3.13
CA LEU A 303 8.87 13.88 -2.08
C LEU A 303 10.18 14.57 -2.50
N GLN A 304 11.11 13.82 -3.11
CA GLN A 304 12.37 14.41 -3.59
C GLN A 304 12.15 15.43 -4.71
N ALA A 305 11.20 15.17 -5.60
CA ALA A 305 10.85 16.09 -6.67
C ALA A 305 10.17 17.36 -6.14
N ALA A 306 9.30 17.24 -5.13
CA ALA A 306 8.53 18.34 -4.58
C ALA A 306 9.35 19.23 -3.61
N TYR A 307 10.21 18.62 -2.78
CA TYR A 307 10.86 19.32 -1.66
C TYR A 307 12.40 19.31 -1.72
N GLY A 308 12.99 18.71 -2.73
CA GLY A 308 14.43 18.52 -2.83
C GLY A 308 14.95 17.41 -1.91
N ARG A 309 16.17 16.91 -2.19
CA ARG A 309 16.72 15.72 -1.55
C ARG A 309 16.82 15.82 -0.03
N THR A 310 17.30 16.95 0.49
CA THR A 310 17.56 17.11 1.94
C THR A 310 16.26 17.08 2.74
N ARG A 311 15.25 17.88 2.36
CA ARG A 311 13.94 17.90 3.02
C ARG A 311 13.26 16.54 2.90
N ALA A 312 13.23 15.97 1.69
CA ALA A 312 12.63 14.66 1.46
C ALA A 312 13.27 13.55 2.29
N SER A 313 14.60 13.56 2.46
CA SER A 313 15.28 12.58 3.31
C SER A 313 14.83 12.66 4.77
N LEU A 314 14.65 13.88 5.30
CA LEU A 314 14.13 14.09 6.66
C LEU A 314 12.65 13.67 6.76
N MET A 315 11.82 13.98 5.77
CA MET A 315 10.43 13.56 5.72
C MET A 315 10.29 12.02 5.67
N ILE A 316 11.07 11.36 4.82
CA ILE A 316 11.11 9.90 4.71
C ILE A 316 11.56 9.28 6.05
N CYS A 317 12.61 9.82 6.65
CA CYS A 317 13.07 9.40 7.97
C CYS A 317 11.95 9.57 9.02
N ALA A 318 11.30 10.73 9.07
CA ALA A 318 10.21 11.00 10.00
C ALA A 318 9.03 10.04 9.85
N LEU A 319 8.72 9.65 8.64
CA LEU A 319 7.62 8.71 8.35
C LEU A 319 7.96 7.27 8.77
N THR A 320 9.21 6.86 8.61
CA THR A 320 9.62 5.47 8.75
C THR A 320 10.17 5.09 10.13
N HIS A 321 10.64 6.06 10.93
CA HIS A 321 11.21 5.81 12.27
C HIS A 321 10.20 6.02 13.38
N ASP A 322 10.34 5.24 14.45
CA ASP A 322 9.50 5.31 15.65
C ASP A 322 9.87 6.48 16.56
N ASP A 323 11.14 6.89 16.57
CA ASP A 323 11.69 8.04 17.30
C ASP A 323 12.42 9.00 16.35
N PRO A 324 11.71 9.71 15.47
CA PRO A 324 12.34 10.55 14.46
C PRO A 324 13.20 11.67 15.00
N LEU A 325 12.85 12.20 16.19
CA LEU A 325 13.61 13.30 16.79
C LEU A 325 15.03 12.89 17.20
N ASN A 326 15.22 11.64 17.57
CA ASN A 326 16.53 11.09 17.90
C ASN A 326 17.23 10.50 16.68
N ASP A 327 16.51 9.73 15.85
CA ASP A 327 17.12 8.92 14.81
C ASP A 327 17.44 9.72 13.54
N CYS A 328 16.57 10.65 13.13
CA CYS A 328 16.78 11.42 11.91
C CYS A 328 17.86 12.52 12.03
N ARG A 329 18.12 13.02 13.24
CA ARG A 329 19.19 14.00 13.50
C ARG A 329 20.59 13.38 13.44
N ARG A 330 20.75 12.12 13.79
CA ARG A 330 22.06 11.43 13.82
C ARG A 330 22.67 11.29 12.43
N HIS A 331 21.88 11.16 11.40
CA HIS A 331 22.35 11.06 10.01
C HIS A 331 23.03 12.35 9.52
N SER A 332 22.57 13.51 9.96
CA SER A 332 23.19 14.81 9.60
C SER A 332 24.56 14.99 10.25
N THR A 333 24.75 14.51 11.48
CA THR A 333 25.98 14.71 12.27
C THR A 333 27.10 13.77 11.83
N VAL A 334 26.78 12.53 11.46
CA VAL A 334 27.79 11.55 11.03
C VAL A 334 28.42 11.95 9.70
N THR A 335 27.65 12.50 8.77
CA THR A 335 28.18 12.96 7.47
C THR A 335 29.15 14.15 7.65
N VAL A 336 28.84 15.07 8.55
CA VAL A 336 29.71 16.23 8.86
C VAL A 336 30.98 15.78 9.54
N VAL A 337 30.93 14.84 10.50
CA VAL A 337 32.14 14.33 11.19
C VAL A 337 33.05 13.56 10.24
N LEU A 338 32.52 12.76 9.32
CA LEU A 338 33.31 12.05 8.32
C LEU A 338 33.98 12.99 7.32
N VAL A 339 33.32 14.07 6.88
CA VAL A 339 33.90 15.05 5.99
C VAL A 339 35.03 15.87 6.68
N ILE A 340 34.81 16.24 7.95
CA ILE A 340 35.83 16.96 8.75
C ILE A 340 37.02 16.03 9.04
N SER A 341 36.79 14.76 9.39
CA SER A 341 37.86 13.80 9.64
C SER A 341 38.69 13.51 8.38
N ALA A 342 38.04 13.34 7.22
CA ALA A 342 38.74 13.17 5.95
C ALA A 342 39.53 14.42 5.54
N GLY A 343 39.01 15.61 5.79
CA GLY A 343 39.69 16.88 5.55
C GLY A 343 40.94 17.05 6.44
N LEU A 344 40.88 16.74 7.70
CA LEU A 344 41.98 16.80 8.65
C LEU A 344 43.09 15.79 8.32
N ILE A 345 42.76 14.60 7.91
CA ILE A 345 43.73 13.56 7.49
C ILE A 345 44.44 13.99 6.20
N GLY A 346 43.70 14.58 5.24
CA GLY A 346 44.25 15.14 4.01
C GLY A 346 45.27 16.26 4.26
N LEU A 347 44.97 17.18 5.19
CA LEU A 347 45.88 18.31 5.58
C LEU A 347 47.13 17.83 6.33
N ALA A 348 46.99 16.83 7.20
CA ALA A 348 48.12 16.24 7.91
C ALA A 348 49.05 15.45 6.97
N GLY A 349 48.47 14.74 5.98
CA GLY A 349 49.24 14.04 4.95
C GLY A 349 50.05 15.01 4.03
N ALA A 350 49.43 16.11 3.62
CA ALA A 350 50.08 17.13 2.83
C ALA A 350 51.22 17.82 3.59
N GLY A 351 51.03 18.13 4.88
CA GLY A 351 52.04 18.70 5.75
C GLY A 351 53.27 17.79 5.92
N LEU A 352 53.07 16.50 6.11
CA LEU A 352 54.16 15.51 6.20
C LEU A 352 54.93 15.35 4.89
N LEU A 353 54.27 15.44 3.74
CA LEU A 353 54.91 15.36 2.43
C LEU A 353 55.78 16.56 2.16
N VAL A 354 55.30 17.76 2.47
CA VAL A 354 56.06 19.04 2.34
C VAL A 354 57.27 19.04 3.30
N PHE A 355 57.11 18.55 4.52
CA PHE A 355 58.21 18.45 5.49
C PHE A 355 59.30 17.46 5.03
N ARG A 356 58.92 16.31 4.46
CA ARG A 356 59.88 15.33 3.89
C ARG A 356 60.61 15.89 2.64
N ILE A 357 59.97 16.64 1.79
CA ILE A 357 60.56 17.25 0.61
C ILE A 357 61.57 18.33 1.02
N ARG A 358 61.24 19.17 2.01
CA ARG A 358 62.16 20.19 2.54
C ARG A 358 63.39 19.58 3.20
N ARG A 359 63.25 18.50 3.96
CA ARG A 359 64.36 17.79 4.61
C ARG A 359 65.31 17.13 3.61
N ARG A 360 64.81 16.62 2.49
CA ARG A 360 65.65 16.06 1.40
C ARG A 360 66.43 17.15 0.64
N ARG A 361 65.85 18.34 0.40
CA ARG A 361 66.53 19.45 -0.25
C ARG A 361 67.63 20.04 0.63
N GLY A 362 67.44 20.16 1.93
CA GLY A 362 68.47 20.63 2.87
C GLY A 362 69.66 19.69 3.00
N TRP A 363 69.56 18.42 2.68
CA TRP A 363 70.66 17.41 2.71
C TRP A 363 71.51 17.46 1.45
N LEU A 364 70.98 17.84 0.30
CA LEU A 364 71.69 17.99 -0.97
C LEU A 364 72.55 19.29 -1.07
N MET A 365 72.24 20.31 -0.28
CA MET A 365 72.99 21.55 -0.24
C MET A 365 74.17 21.56 0.76
N ARG A 366 74.40 20.48 1.51
CA ARG A 366 75.56 20.32 2.44
C ARG A 366 76.68 19.44 1.89
N ARG A 367 76.60 19.02 0.62
CA ARG A 367 77.64 18.20 -0.06
C ARG A 367 78.10 18.83 -1.38
N GLY A 368 78.07 20.16 -1.46
CA GLY A 368 78.67 20.97 -2.50
C GLY A 368 79.71 21.89 -1.94
#